data_d51038326da0ff78384b281b55656001
#
_entry.id   d51038326da0ff78384b281b55656001
#
_cell.length_a   1.000
_cell.length_b   1.000
_cell.length_c   1.000
_cell.angle_alpha   90.00
_cell.angle_beta   90.00
_cell.angle_gamma   90.00
#
_symmetry.space_group_name_H-M   'P 1'
#
loop_
_entity.id
_entity.type
_entity.pdbx_description
1 polymer ?
#
loop_
_entity_poly.entity_id
_entity_poly.type
_entity_poly.pdbx_seq_one_letter_code
_entity_poly.pdbx_strand_id
1 'polypeptide(L)'
;MGIDDKKATELFRQYGKRLYNTALRITLSSSEAEEIMQETLIRFLTGGRRPDDEWAWLRRMCINRSIDFLRREKRFVNIDDAFASAEPALADDNEEVWSGLDGKVFPMVMDLLKAMPDGYRTILTLKLIEDIDYKEIASMLGISESSVRSQYMRGRRKLAEKLKEKLSQ
;
A
#
# COMPACT_ATOMS: atom_id res chain seq x y z
N MET A 1 32.00 3.85 -9.71
CA MET A 1 31.39 3.19 -10.87
C MET A 1 30.10 3.89 -11.24
N GLY A 2 29.99 4.30 -12.48
CA GLY A 2 28.76 4.91 -12.97
C GLY A 2 27.64 3.91 -13.11
N ILE A 3 26.41 4.39 -13.02
CA ILE A 3 25.22 3.58 -13.27
C ILE A 3 25.19 3.29 -14.78
N ASP A 4 24.98 2.03 -15.15
CA ASP A 4 24.79 1.65 -16.55
C ASP A 4 23.45 2.20 -17.04
N ASP A 5 23.49 3.21 -17.89
CA ASP A 5 22.30 3.92 -18.40
C ASP A 5 21.32 2.99 -19.09
N LYS A 6 21.82 2.00 -19.80
CA LYS A 6 20.97 1.02 -20.49
C LYS A 6 20.17 0.18 -19.48
N LYS A 7 20.84 -0.27 -18.44
CA LYS A 7 20.21 -1.08 -17.38
C LYS A 7 19.21 -0.24 -16.56
N ALA A 8 19.58 0.99 -16.26
CA ALA A 8 18.72 1.95 -15.57
C ALA A 8 17.43 2.18 -16.38
N THR A 9 17.56 2.38 -17.70
CA THR A 9 16.43 2.59 -18.60
C THR A 9 15.51 1.36 -18.64
N GLU A 10 16.09 0.16 -18.70
CA GLU A 10 15.32 -1.09 -18.71
C GLU A 10 14.53 -1.29 -17.41
N LEU A 11 15.17 -1.04 -16.27
CA LEU A 11 14.51 -1.15 -14.97
C LEU A 11 13.38 -0.15 -14.81
N PHE A 12 13.63 1.09 -15.21
CA PHE A 12 12.59 2.13 -15.18
C PHE A 12 11.39 1.72 -16.06
N ARG A 13 11.66 1.23 -17.26
CA ARG A 13 10.60 0.79 -18.18
C ARG A 13 9.80 -0.38 -17.60
N GLN A 14 10.47 -1.32 -16.96
CA GLN A 14 9.85 -2.53 -16.43
C GLN A 14 9.08 -2.29 -15.14
N TYR A 15 9.63 -1.50 -14.20
CA TYR A 15 9.11 -1.39 -12.84
C TYR A 15 8.66 0.01 -12.43
N GLY A 16 9.09 1.04 -13.14
CA GLY A 16 8.89 2.43 -12.73
C GLY A 16 7.43 2.77 -12.47
N LYS A 17 6.55 2.45 -13.40
CA LYS A 17 5.11 2.74 -13.27
C LYS A 17 4.47 2.02 -12.08
N ARG A 18 4.82 0.75 -11.89
CA ARG A 18 4.28 -0.05 -10.78
C ARG A 18 4.73 0.50 -9.43
N LEU A 19 6.00 0.85 -9.31
CA LEU A 19 6.55 1.45 -8.08
C LEU A 19 5.92 2.80 -7.80
N TYR A 20 5.81 3.64 -8.83
CA TYR A 20 5.17 4.95 -8.71
C TYR A 20 3.73 4.82 -8.23
N ASN A 21 2.96 3.92 -8.83
CA ASN A 21 1.56 3.71 -8.45
C ASN A 21 1.41 3.21 -7.02
N THR A 22 2.27 2.27 -6.59
CA THR A 22 2.28 1.78 -5.22
C THR A 22 2.56 2.91 -4.23
N ALA A 23 3.60 3.69 -4.47
CA ALA A 23 3.97 4.82 -3.62
C ALA A 23 2.87 5.89 -3.61
N LEU A 24 2.26 6.19 -4.75
CA LEU A 24 1.19 7.18 -4.86
C LEU A 24 -0.05 6.78 -4.05
N ARG A 25 -0.43 5.51 -4.09
CA ARG A 25 -1.56 5.01 -3.31
C ARG A 25 -1.35 5.19 -1.81
N ILE A 26 -0.13 5.04 -1.34
CA ILE A 26 0.21 5.16 0.08
C ILE A 26 0.39 6.63 0.47
N THR A 27 1.17 7.39 -0.27
CA THR A 27 1.56 8.77 0.11
C THR A 27 0.54 9.82 -0.29
N LEU A 28 -0.24 9.60 -1.34
CA LEU A 28 -1.11 10.57 -2.00
C LEU A 28 -0.38 11.83 -2.48
N SER A 29 0.93 11.72 -2.70
CA SER A 29 1.77 12.81 -3.19
C SER A 29 2.49 12.36 -4.45
N SER A 30 2.19 12.98 -5.59
CA SER A 30 2.83 12.63 -6.87
C SER A 30 4.33 12.92 -6.86
N SER A 31 4.74 14.02 -6.25
CA SER A 31 6.16 14.37 -6.16
C SER A 31 6.93 13.39 -5.28
N GLU A 32 6.37 13.01 -4.15
CA GLU A 32 6.98 12.04 -3.24
C GLU A 32 7.02 10.65 -3.87
N ALA A 33 5.95 10.26 -4.55
CA ALA A 33 5.88 8.97 -5.23
C ALA A 33 6.95 8.84 -6.32
N GLU A 34 7.16 9.91 -7.07
CA GLU A 34 8.22 9.95 -8.09
C GLU A 34 9.60 9.83 -7.45
N GLU A 35 9.85 10.57 -6.38
CA GLU A 35 11.13 10.52 -5.67
C GLU A 35 11.38 9.13 -5.08
N ILE A 36 10.39 8.52 -4.46
CA ILE A 36 10.49 7.17 -3.90
C ILE A 36 10.79 6.14 -4.99
N MET A 37 10.08 6.23 -6.11
CA MET A 37 10.32 5.35 -7.25
C MET A 37 11.74 5.45 -7.75
N GLN A 38 12.22 6.66 -7.99
CA GLN A 38 13.58 6.91 -8.49
C GLN A 38 14.63 6.42 -7.49
N GLU A 39 14.47 6.73 -6.23
CA GLU A 39 15.42 6.31 -5.18
C GLU A 39 15.46 4.80 -5.02
N THR A 40 14.31 4.13 -5.12
CA THR A 40 14.23 2.67 -5.07
C THR A 40 15.03 2.03 -6.19
N LEU A 41 14.86 2.54 -7.42
CA LEU A 41 15.60 2.03 -8.58
C LEU A 41 17.10 2.32 -8.47
N ILE A 42 17.49 3.50 -8.01
CA ILE A 42 18.90 3.85 -7.82
C ILE A 42 19.54 2.91 -6.79
N ARG A 43 18.89 2.66 -5.68
CA ARG A 43 19.42 1.74 -4.66
C ARG A 43 19.56 0.32 -5.16
N PHE A 44 18.63 -0.12 -5.98
CA PHE A 44 18.73 -1.43 -6.61
C PHE A 44 19.96 -1.51 -7.52
N LEU A 45 20.17 -0.47 -8.33
CA LEU A 45 21.29 -0.42 -9.29
C LEU A 45 22.66 -0.29 -8.61
N THR A 46 22.73 0.41 -7.49
CA THR A 46 23.98 0.68 -6.77
C THR A 46 24.26 -0.33 -5.67
N GLY A 47 23.29 -1.18 -5.34
CA GLY A 47 23.46 -2.25 -4.35
C GLY A 47 24.43 -3.32 -4.84
N GLY A 48 25.32 -3.80 -3.97
CA GLY A 48 26.35 -4.75 -4.34
C GLY A 48 25.86 -6.17 -4.58
N ARG A 49 24.74 -6.55 -3.99
CA ARG A 49 24.18 -7.89 -4.09
C ARG A 49 22.77 -7.85 -4.67
N ARG A 50 22.53 -8.65 -5.70
CA ARG A 50 21.21 -8.77 -6.31
C ARG A 50 20.33 -9.73 -5.51
N PRO A 51 19.10 -9.34 -5.18
CA PRO A 51 18.14 -10.26 -4.58
C PRO A 51 17.69 -11.31 -5.60
N ASP A 52 17.24 -12.46 -5.12
CA ASP A 52 16.72 -13.52 -5.98
C ASP A 52 15.43 -13.10 -6.68
N ASP A 53 14.57 -12.33 -6.00
CA ASP A 53 13.33 -11.79 -6.54
C ASP A 53 13.43 -10.25 -6.61
N GLU A 54 13.67 -9.73 -7.80
CA GLU A 54 13.84 -8.29 -8.03
C GLU A 54 12.59 -7.51 -7.65
N TRP A 55 11.43 -7.96 -8.10
CA TRP A 55 10.18 -7.26 -7.84
C TRP A 55 9.83 -7.23 -6.36
N ALA A 56 9.99 -8.36 -5.67
CA ALA A 56 9.72 -8.42 -4.23
C ALA A 56 10.60 -7.44 -3.46
N TRP A 57 11.87 -7.34 -3.81
CA TRP A 57 12.80 -6.41 -3.17
C TRP A 57 12.43 -4.95 -3.46
N LEU A 58 12.19 -4.63 -4.74
CA LEU A 58 11.83 -3.28 -5.17
C LEU A 58 10.52 -2.83 -4.51
N ARG A 59 9.51 -3.70 -4.51
CA ARG A 59 8.23 -3.42 -3.91
C ARG A 59 8.35 -3.16 -2.42
N ARG A 60 9.08 -4.01 -1.70
CA ARG A 60 9.28 -3.86 -0.26
C ARG A 60 9.99 -2.55 0.08
N MET A 61 11.03 -2.23 -0.65
CA MET A 61 11.78 -0.97 -0.48
C MET A 61 10.87 0.24 -0.72
N CYS A 62 10.10 0.21 -1.79
CA CYS A 62 9.15 1.27 -2.15
C CYS A 62 8.10 1.47 -1.06
N ILE A 63 7.51 0.38 -0.57
CA ILE A 63 6.48 0.42 0.48
C ILE A 63 7.09 0.96 1.79
N ASN A 64 8.25 0.46 2.19
CA ASN A 64 8.92 0.93 3.41
C ASN A 64 9.18 2.45 3.36
N ARG A 65 9.64 2.96 2.23
CA ARG A 65 9.88 4.39 2.05
C ARG A 65 8.60 5.20 2.06
N SER A 66 7.54 4.66 1.49
CA SER A 66 6.23 5.31 1.51
C SER A 66 5.67 5.43 2.93
N ILE A 67 5.82 4.36 3.71
CA ILE A 67 5.43 4.34 5.12
C ILE A 67 6.29 5.33 5.93
N ASP A 68 7.60 5.36 5.67
CA ASP A 68 8.51 6.30 6.35
C ASP A 68 8.11 7.75 6.06
N PHE A 69 7.70 8.05 4.84
CA PHE A 69 7.18 9.37 4.49
C PHE A 69 5.97 9.73 5.35
N LEU A 70 5.00 8.84 5.47
CA LEU A 70 3.82 9.07 6.30
C LEU A 70 4.18 9.28 7.78
N ARG A 71 5.17 8.54 8.28
CA ARG A 71 5.67 8.71 9.66
C ARG A 71 6.32 10.08 9.86
N ARG A 72 7.16 10.53 8.92
CA ARG A 72 7.81 11.84 9.00
C ARG A 72 6.79 12.98 8.96
N GLU A 73 5.72 12.80 8.19
CA GLU A 73 4.61 13.76 8.11
C GLU A 73 3.64 13.65 9.31
N LYS A 74 3.93 12.76 10.26
CA LYS A 74 3.08 12.46 11.43
C LYS A 74 1.65 12.05 11.06
N ARG A 75 1.51 11.44 9.89
CA ARG A 75 0.22 10.96 9.37
C ARG A 75 -0.14 9.58 9.91
N PHE A 76 0.85 8.83 10.42
CA PHE A 76 0.62 7.61 11.20
C PHE A 76 0.65 7.96 12.68
N VAL A 77 -0.40 8.59 13.16
CA VAL A 77 -0.51 8.87 14.59
C VAL A 77 -0.99 7.59 15.27
N ASN A 78 -0.08 6.91 15.97
CA ASN A 78 -0.40 5.81 16.88
C ASN A 78 -1.49 4.85 16.36
N ILE A 79 -1.17 4.13 15.29
CA ILE A 79 -2.11 3.14 14.72
C ILE A 79 -2.61 2.20 15.82
N ASP A 80 -1.71 1.73 16.71
CA ASP A 80 -2.08 0.87 17.84
C ASP A 80 -3.02 1.58 18.82
N ASP A 81 -2.74 2.83 19.17
CA ASP A 81 -3.58 3.59 20.11
C ASP A 81 -4.95 3.91 19.53
N ALA A 82 -5.01 4.22 18.24
CA ALA A 82 -6.27 4.49 17.56
C ALA A 82 -7.20 3.27 17.54
N PHE A 83 -6.64 2.06 17.65
CA PHE A 83 -7.38 0.81 17.57
C PHE A 83 -7.41 0.01 18.88
N ALA A 84 -6.62 0.42 19.89
CA ALA A 84 -6.55 -0.28 21.19
C ALA A 84 -7.90 -0.31 21.93
N SER A 85 -8.74 0.70 21.72
CA SER A 85 -10.07 0.79 22.32
C SER A 85 -11.20 0.31 21.40
N ALA A 86 -10.85 -0.19 20.23
CA ALA A 86 -11.84 -0.54 19.24
C ALA A 86 -12.43 -1.93 19.51
N GLU A 87 -13.72 -2.09 19.22
CA GLU A 87 -14.41 -3.37 19.36
C GLU A 87 -13.78 -4.42 18.43
N PRO A 88 -13.87 -5.71 18.80
CA PRO A 88 -13.41 -6.78 17.91
C PRO A 88 -14.03 -6.63 16.52
N ALA A 89 -13.24 -6.89 15.51
CA ALA A 89 -13.72 -6.85 14.13
C ALA A 89 -14.77 -7.91 13.95
N LEU A 90 -15.99 -7.50 13.60
CA LEU A 90 -17.06 -8.42 13.25
C LEU A 90 -16.77 -9.01 11.86
N ALA A 91 -17.32 -10.18 11.59
CA ALA A 91 -17.19 -10.80 10.27
C ALA A 91 -17.67 -9.83 9.18
N ASP A 92 -16.99 -9.84 8.06
CA ASP A 92 -17.34 -8.99 6.92
C ASP A 92 -18.39 -9.70 6.06
N ASP A 93 -19.64 -9.26 6.17
CA ASP A 93 -20.78 -9.83 5.43
C ASP A 93 -20.86 -9.30 3.98
N ASN A 94 -19.85 -8.62 3.51
CA ASN A 94 -19.84 -7.96 2.21
C ASN A 94 -19.12 -8.74 1.11
N GLU A 95 -19.07 -10.07 1.22
CA GLU A 95 -18.36 -10.94 0.27
C GLU A 95 -18.80 -10.72 -1.17
N GLU A 96 -20.08 -10.46 -1.41
CA GLU A 96 -20.59 -10.15 -2.75
C GLU A 96 -19.95 -8.94 -3.38
N VAL A 97 -19.68 -7.89 -2.57
CA VAL A 97 -19.02 -6.68 -3.04
C VAL A 97 -17.60 -7.00 -3.49
N TRP A 98 -16.90 -7.84 -2.71
CA TRP A 98 -15.50 -8.16 -2.99
C TRP A 98 -15.36 -9.13 -4.16
N SER A 99 -16.28 -10.05 -4.33
CA SER A 99 -16.26 -10.99 -5.46
C SER A 99 -16.58 -10.31 -6.80
N GLY A 100 -17.26 -9.15 -6.76
CA GLY A 100 -17.61 -8.37 -7.94
C GLY A 100 -16.60 -7.31 -8.35
N LEU A 101 -15.36 -7.35 -7.82
CA LEU A 101 -14.32 -6.38 -8.17
C LEU A 101 -13.80 -6.61 -9.58
N ASP A 102 -14.54 -6.12 -10.56
CA ASP A 102 -14.13 -6.15 -11.97
C ASP A 102 -13.48 -4.80 -12.36
N GLY A 103 -13.09 -4.67 -13.63
CA GLY A 103 -12.43 -3.47 -14.13
C GLY A 103 -13.25 -2.20 -14.04
N LYS A 104 -14.56 -2.27 -13.85
CA LYS A 104 -15.44 -1.09 -13.68
C LYS A 104 -15.46 -0.58 -12.24
N VAL A 105 -15.37 -1.49 -11.30
CA VAL A 105 -15.44 -1.18 -9.87
C VAL A 105 -14.08 -0.72 -9.33
N PHE A 106 -13.00 -1.20 -9.90
CA PHE A 106 -11.64 -0.89 -9.45
C PHE A 106 -11.34 0.61 -9.36
N PRO A 107 -11.65 1.45 -10.39
CA PRO A 107 -11.45 2.90 -10.26
C PRO A 107 -12.24 3.54 -9.12
N MET A 108 -13.44 3.03 -8.85
CA MET A 108 -14.26 3.50 -7.73
C MET A 108 -13.61 3.17 -6.39
N VAL A 109 -13.05 1.97 -6.27
CA VAL A 109 -12.31 1.55 -5.07
C VAL A 109 -11.09 2.45 -4.87
N MET A 110 -10.35 2.74 -5.92
CA MET A 110 -9.19 3.63 -5.84
C MET A 110 -9.57 5.02 -5.35
N ASP A 111 -10.66 5.59 -5.85
CA ASP A 111 -11.14 6.90 -5.43
C ASP A 111 -11.58 6.90 -3.97
N LEU A 112 -12.26 5.85 -3.53
CA LEU A 112 -12.70 5.72 -2.15
C LEU A 112 -11.51 5.56 -1.19
N LEU A 113 -10.48 4.82 -1.60
CA LEU A 113 -9.26 4.64 -0.80
C LEU A 113 -8.56 5.98 -0.55
N LYS A 114 -8.54 6.87 -1.54
CA LYS A 114 -7.93 8.20 -1.39
C LYS A 114 -8.59 9.01 -0.27
N ALA A 115 -9.88 8.82 -0.05
CA ALA A 115 -10.63 9.56 0.96
C ALA A 115 -10.55 8.93 2.36
N MET A 116 -9.98 7.75 2.49
CA MET A 116 -9.89 7.06 3.78
C MET A 116 -8.70 7.55 4.61
N PRO A 117 -8.78 7.45 5.95
CA PRO A 117 -7.64 7.77 6.80
C PRO A 117 -6.38 6.99 6.42
N ASP A 118 -5.21 7.60 6.61
CA ASP A 118 -3.93 7.05 6.18
C ASP A 118 -3.67 5.62 6.65
N GLY A 119 -4.01 5.30 7.90
CA GLY A 119 -3.82 3.96 8.45
C GLY A 119 -4.63 2.90 7.72
N TYR A 120 -5.92 3.13 7.55
CA TYR A 120 -6.80 2.22 6.81
C TYR A 120 -6.40 2.11 5.34
N ARG A 121 -6.13 3.25 4.71
CA ARG A 121 -5.74 3.27 3.30
C ARG A 121 -4.47 2.45 3.08
N THR A 122 -3.48 2.59 3.94
CA THR A 122 -2.22 1.86 3.82
C THR A 122 -2.44 0.35 3.96
N ILE A 123 -3.14 -0.08 4.99
CA ILE A 123 -3.38 -1.51 5.22
C ILE A 123 -4.23 -2.11 4.10
N LEU A 124 -5.26 -1.41 3.65
CA LEU A 124 -6.08 -1.87 2.53
C LEU A 124 -5.28 -1.94 1.23
N THR A 125 -4.44 -0.96 0.97
CA THR A 125 -3.56 -0.98 -0.21
C THR A 125 -2.64 -2.20 -0.15
N LEU A 126 -1.98 -2.43 0.98
CA LEU A 126 -1.02 -3.53 1.11
C LEU A 126 -1.69 -4.90 1.00
N LYS A 127 -2.84 -5.07 1.59
CA LYS A 127 -3.53 -6.37 1.59
C LYS A 127 -4.38 -6.60 0.36
N LEU A 128 -5.23 -5.64 0.00
CA LEU A 128 -6.23 -5.80 -1.06
C LEU A 128 -5.64 -5.59 -2.46
N ILE A 129 -4.74 -4.64 -2.60
CA ILE A 129 -4.17 -4.27 -3.92
C ILE A 129 -2.85 -5.00 -4.15
N GLU A 130 -1.95 -5.00 -3.17
CA GLU A 130 -0.60 -5.57 -3.31
C GLU A 130 -0.52 -7.04 -2.90
N ASP A 131 -1.59 -7.57 -2.30
CA ASP A 131 -1.70 -8.97 -1.88
C ASP A 131 -0.55 -9.43 -0.97
N ILE A 132 -0.21 -8.59 0.01
CA ILE A 132 0.84 -8.89 0.99
C ILE A 132 0.19 -9.56 2.20
N ASP A 133 0.84 -10.57 2.80
CA ASP A 133 0.28 -11.28 3.93
C ASP A 133 0.34 -10.44 5.23
N TYR A 134 -0.50 -10.79 6.19
CA TYR A 134 -0.64 -10.04 7.44
C TYR A 134 0.67 -9.97 8.22
N LYS A 135 1.45 -11.04 8.20
CA LYS A 135 2.73 -11.12 8.92
C LYS A 135 3.72 -10.10 8.38
N GLU A 136 3.82 -10.00 7.05
CA GLU A 136 4.72 -9.05 6.41
C GLU A 136 4.25 -7.62 6.62
N ILE A 137 2.95 -7.35 6.52
CA ILE A 137 2.38 -6.03 6.79
C ILE A 137 2.68 -5.62 8.24
N ALA A 138 2.48 -6.52 9.19
CA ALA A 138 2.79 -6.27 10.60
C ALA A 138 4.25 -5.89 10.80
N SER A 139 5.16 -6.60 10.13
CA SER A 139 6.58 -6.30 10.17
C SER A 139 6.89 -4.92 9.60
N MET A 140 6.30 -4.58 8.46
CA MET A 140 6.50 -3.28 7.82
C MET A 140 6.00 -2.11 8.67
N LEU A 141 4.85 -2.29 9.32
CA LEU A 141 4.22 -1.24 10.12
C LEU A 141 4.69 -1.21 11.57
N GLY A 142 5.39 -2.25 12.04
CA GLY A 142 5.85 -2.33 13.42
C GLY A 142 4.71 -2.53 14.42
N ILE A 143 3.65 -3.23 14.04
CA ILE A 143 2.49 -3.53 14.88
C ILE A 143 2.25 -5.04 14.90
N SER A 144 1.35 -5.51 15.76
CA SER A 144 1.02 -6.93 15.84
C SER A 144 0.21 -7.39 14.62
N GLU A 145 0.33 -8.65 14.29
CA GLU A 145 -0.44 -9.28 13.22
C GLU A 145 -1.94 -9.21 13.52
N SER A 146 -2.32 -9.39 14.77
CA SER A 146 -3.68 -9.26 15.26
C SER A 146 -4.23 -7.84 15.01
N SER A 147 -3.42 -6.81 15.26
CA SER A 147 -3.78 -5.43 14.99
C SER A 147 -4.01 -5.18 13.50
N VAL A 148 -3.14 -5.72 12.65
CA VAL A 148 -3.29 -5.61 11.19
C VAL A 148 -4.61 -6.21 10.72
N ARG A 149 -4.95 -7.42 11.20
CA ARG A 149 -6.20 -8.11 10.85
C ARG A 149 -7.42 -7.28 11.24
N SER A 150 -7.43 -6.78 12.47
CA SER A 150 -8.54 -5.97 12.98
C SER A 150 -8.73 -4.71 12.15
N GLN A 151 -7.65 -4.01 11.86
CA GLN A 151 -7.69 -2.79 11.06
C GLN A 151 -8.11 -3.07 9.62
N TYR A 152 -7.61 -4.15 9.04
CA TYR A 152 -7.99 -4.57 7.69
C TYR A 152 -9.51 -4.85 7.62
N MET A 153 -10.03 -5.63 8.55
CA MET A 153 -11.46 -5.98 8.55
C MET A 153 -12.35 -4.75 8.72
N ARG A 154 -11.97 -3.82 9.60
CA ARG A 154 -12.72 -2.57 9.78
C ARG A 154 -12.65 -1.67 8.56
N GLY A 155 -11.45 -1.49 8.03
CA GLY A 155 -11.25 -0.68 6.83
C GLY A 155 -11.99 -1.25 5.63
N ARG A 156 -11.92 -2.55 5.45
CA ARG A 156 -12.61 -3.26 4.38
C ARG A 156 -14.13 -3.06 4.47
N ARG A 157 -14.68 -3.17 5.68
CA ARG A 157 -16.11 -2.94 5.91
C ARG A 157 -16.53 -1.50 5.55
N LYS A 158 -15.76 -0.52 6.02
CA LYS A 158 -16.02 0.89 5.69
C LYS A 158 -15.98 1.13 4.19
N LEU A 159 -15.00 0.56 3.53
CA LEU A 159 -14.85 0.67 2.08
C LEU A 159 -16.04 0.04 1.36
N ALA A 160 -16.46 -1.16 1.78
CA ALA A 160 -17.60 -1.86 1.20
C ALA A 160 -18.90 -1.07 1.35
N GLU A 161 -19.14 -0.47 2.51
CA GLU A 161 -20.32 0.36 2.76
C GLU A 161 -20.36 1.56 1.82
N LYS A 162 -19.24 2.25 1.67
CA LYS A 162 -19.12 3.39 0.76
C LYS A 162 -19.28 2.98 -0.70
N LEU A 163 -18.76 1.83 -1.06
CA LEU A 163 -18.89 1.29 -2.41
C LEU A 163 -20.34 0.95 -2.73
N LYS A 164 -21.06 0.35 -1.79
CA LYS A 164 -22.50 0.05 -1.94
C LYS A 164 -23.29 1.33 -2.14
N GLU A 165 -23.01 2.39 -1.39
CA GLU A 165 -23.67 3.70 -1.55
C GLU A 165 -23.46 4.23 -2.96
N LYS A 166 -22.25 4.18 -3.49
CA LYS A 166 -21.94 4.63 -4.84
C LYS A 166 -22.64 3.81 -5.91
N LEU A 167 -22.70 2.50 -5.72
CA LEU A 167 -23.33 1.60 -6.70
C LEU A 167 -24.86 1.71 -6.73
N SER A 168 -25.46 2.20 -5.64
CA SER A 168 -26.92 2.38 -5.59
C SER A 168 -27.40 3.74 -6.05
N GLN A 169 -26.50 4.62 -6.48
CA GLN A 169 -26.82 5.93 -7.05
C GLN A 169 -27.09 5.85 -8.54
#